data_092e44d36e73e2d09714ea22679e8dc6
#
_entry.id   092e44d36e73e2d09714ea22679e8dc6
#
_cell.length_a   1.000
_cell.length_b   1.000
_cell.length_c   1.000
_cell.angle_alpha   90.00
_cell.angle_beta   90.00
_cell.angle_gamma   90.00
#
_symmetry.space_group_name_H-M   'P 1'
#
loop_
_entity.id
_entity.type
_entity.pdbx_description
1 polymer ?
#
loop_
_entity_poly.entity_id
_entity_poly.type
_entity_poly.pdbx_seq_one_letter_code
_entity_poly.pdbx_strand_id
1 'polypeptide(L)'
;MEIDRAMDQSGFLPVPMPAGAERDTVLIFAPLNCPKEAAQRATALSEKLAAASIPNVKTAHYGAQTYEPTVENHAAFKRLDVVMRGEIPIVLINGLGKANPTADEIISVYDRTKQRDGST
;
A
#
# COMPACT_ATOMS: atom_id res chain seq x y z
N MET A 1 -20.71 -3.21 -6.47
CA MET A 1 -20.40 -2.68 -5.13
C MET A 1 -19.31 -1.64 -5.22
N GLU A 2 -19.27 -0.69 -4.32
CA GLU A 2 -18.30 0.40 -4.38
C GLU A 2 -16.86 -0.11 -4.36
N ILE A 3 -16.57 -1.11 -3.52
CA ILE A 3 -15.23 -1.69 -3.41
C ILE A 3 -14.76 -2.25 -4.75
N ASP A 4 -15.62 -3.03 -5.41
CA ASP A 4 -15.26 -3.62 -6.70
C ASP A 4 -15.02 -2.56 -7.78
N ARG A 5 -15.80 -1.49 -7.76
CA ARG A 5 -15.65 -0.41 -8.72
C ARG A 5 -14.39 0.40 -8.50
N ALA A 6 -13.98 0.55 -7.23
CA ALA A 6 -12.80 1.31 -6.88
C ALA A 6 -11.52 0.53 -7.11
N MET A 7 -11.59 -0.80 -7.16
CA MET A 7 -10.43 -1.67 -7.30
C MET A 7 -9.80 -1.53 -8.67
N ASP A 8 -8.49 -1.36 -8.72
CA ASP A 8 -7.80 -1.25 -9.99
C ASP A 8 -7.52 -2.66 -10.56
N GLN A 9 -6.91 -2.70 -11.74
CA GLN A 9 -6.65 -3.97 -12.44
C GLN A 9 -5.70 -4.90 -11.67
N SER A 10 -4.91 -4.36 -10.74
CA SER A 10 -4.02 -5.16 -9.90
C SER A 10 -4.64 -5.51 -8.55
N GLY A 11 -5.90 -5.15 -8.32
CA GLY A 11 -6.59 -5.41 -7.08
C GLY A 11 -6.34 -4.40 -5.98
N PHE A 12 -5.66 -3.31 -6.26
CA PHE A 12 -5.42 -2.25 -5.28
C PHE A 12 -6.62 -1.31 -5.19
N LEU A 13 -6.87 -0.81 -4.00
CA LEU A 13 -7.97 0.12 -3.72
C LEU A 13 -7.43 1.50 -3.40
N PRO A 14 -8.10 2.57 -3.83
CA PRO A 14 -7.74 3.92 -3.40
C PRO A 14 -7.92 4.07 -1.89
N VAL A 15 -6.85 4.43 -1.20
CA VAL A 15 -6.84 4.58 0.26
C VAL A 15 -6.02 5.80 0.63
N PRO A 16 -6.27 6.39 1.82
CA PRO A 16 -5.42 7.48 2.29
C PRO A 16 -4.04 6.93 2.67
N MET A 17 -3.02 7.74 2.47
CA MET A 17 -1.66 7.39 2.86
C MET A 17 -1.40 7.89 4.27
N PRO A 18 -0.54 7.21 5.06
CA PRO A 18 -0.18 7.72 6.38
C PRO A 18 0.55 9.04 6.31
N ALA A 19 0.45 9.82 7.38
CA ALA A 19 1.15 11.10 7.48
C ALA A 19 2.66 10.87 7.32
N GLY A 20 3.31 11.71 6.52
CA GLY A 20 4.74 11.60 6.28
C GLY A 20 5.14 10.57 5.23
N ALA A 21 4.19 9.88 4.61
CA ALA A 21 4.51 8.93 3.56
C ALA A 21 5.12 9.65 2.35
N GLU A 22 6.22 9.13 1.85
CA GLU A 22 6.87 9.70 0.69
C GLU A 22 6.27 9.15 -0.59
N ARG A 23 6.18 10.02 -1.59
CA ARG A 23 5.69 9.60 -2.90
C ARG A 23 6.66 8.60 -3.52
N ASP A 24 6.10 7.65 -4.24
CA ASP A 24 6.87 6.63 -4.97
C ASP A 24 7.70 5.74 -4.06
N THR A 25 7.30 5.62 -2.79
CA THR A 25 7.92 4.71 -1.84
C THR A 25 6.86 3.71 -1.38
N VAL A 26 7.17 2.43 -1.52
CA VAL A 26 6.26 1.36 -1.12
C VAL A 26 6.32 1.17 0.40
N LEU A 27 5.16 1.21 1.05
CA LEU A 27 5.06 0.94 2.48
C LEU A 27 4.58 -0.49 2.68
N ILE A 28 5.34 -1.26 3.45
CA ILE A 28 5.02 -2.67 3.73
C ILE A 28 4.73 -2.79 5.23
N PHE A 29 3.47 -3.04 5.57
CA PHE A 29 3.04 -3.14 6.97
C PHE A 29 3.06 -4.57 7.45
N ALA A 30 3.85 -4.84 8.48
CA ALA A 30 3.88 -6.13 9.15
C ALA A 30 4.01 -5.86 10.65
N PRO A 31 2.95 -6.07 11.44
CA PRO A 31 3.00 -5.85 12.88
C PRO A 31 4.09 -6.69 13.55
N LEU A 32 4.63 -6.21 14.66
CA LEU A 32 5.73 -6.88 15.34
C LEU A 32 5.36 -8.28 15.80
N ASN A 33 4.08 -8.51 16.09
CA ASN A 33 3.60 -9.81 16.59
C ASN A 33 2.91 -10.64 15.51
N CYS A 34 3.18 -10.37 14.25
CA CYS A 34 2.56 -11.12 13.16
C CYS A 34 3.15 -12.52 13.08
N PRO A 35 2.43 -13.47 12.44
CA PRO A 35 2.96 -14.82 12.25
C PRO A 35 4.28 -14.80 11.49
N LYS A 36 5.12 -15.80 11.77
CA LYS A 36 6.45 -15.89 11.15
C LYS A 36 6.36 -15.87 9.61
N GLU A 37 5.40 -16.59 9.06
CA GLU A 37 5.23 -16.65 7.60
C GLU A 37 4.90 -15.29 7.01
N ALA A 38 4.10 -14.50 7.73
CA ALA A 38 3.77 -13.14 7.27
C ALA A 38 5.00 -12.25 7.30
N ALA A 39 5.82 -12.36 8.34
CA ALA A 39 7.07 -11.60 8.42
C ALA A 39 8.02 -11.99 7.29
N GLN A 40 8.10 -13.28 6.97
CA GLN A 40 8.93 -13.75 5.87
C GLN A 40 8.44 -13.23 4.52
N ARG A 41 7.12 -13.17 4.31
CA ARG A 41 6.57 -12.60 3.08
C ARG A 41 6.91 -11.11 2.96
N ALA A 42 6.82 -10.37 4.06
CA ALA A 42 7.17 -8.95 4.06
C ALA A 42 8.64 -8.73 3.69
N THR A 43 9.53 -9.53 4.27
CA THR A 43 10.95 -9.45 3.98
C THR A 43 11.23 -9.81 2.52
N ALA A 44 10.59 -10.86 2.01
CA ALA A 44 10.77 -11.27 0.62
C ALA A 44 10.31 -10.18 -0.35
N LEU A 45 9.19 -9.54 -0.07
CA LEU A 45 8.71 -8.42 -0.88
C LEU A 45 9.70 -7.27 -0.87
N SER A 46 10.19 -6.90 0.31
CA SER A 46 11.15 -5.81 0.44
C SER A 46 12.41 -6.08 -0.40
N GLU A 47 12.91 -7.31 -0.34
CA GLU A 47 14.10 -7.69 -1.10
C GLU A 47 13.86 -7.67 -2.61
N LYS A 48 12.71 -8.17 -3.05
CA LYS A 48 12.39 -8.15 -4.48
C LYS A 48 12.22 -6.73 -5.01
N LEU A 49 11.59 -5.85 -4.23
CA LEU A 49 11.43 -4.47 -4.63
C LEU A 49 12.78 -3.74 -4.67
N ALA A 50 13.64 -4.00 -3.70
CA ALA A 50 14.98 -3.43 -3.70
C ALA A 50 15.78 -3.90 -4.93
N ALA A 51 15.66 -5.17 -5.28
CA ALA A 51 16.33 -5.69 -6.47
C ALA A 51 15.80 -5.04 -7.75
N ALA A 52 14.56 -4.57 -7.74
CA ALA A 52 13.97 -3.85 -8.86
C ALA A 52 14.21 -2.34 -8.77
N SER A 53 15.02 -1.89 -7.82
CA SER A 53 15.33 -0.47 -7.59
C SER A 53 14.11 0.35 -7.20
N ILE A 54 13.17 -0.26 -6.48
CA ILE A 54 11.97 0.41 -6.01
C ILE A 54 12.14 0.75 -4.53
N PRO A 55 12.08 2.03 -4.15
CA PRO A 55 12.18 2.41 -2.74
C PRO A 55 11.04 1.79 -1.93
N ASN A 56 11.38 1.20 -0.79
CA ASN A 56 10.38 0.59 0.06
C ASN A 56 10.81 0.65 1.52
N VAL A 57 9.82 0.63 2.41
CA VAL A 57 10.04 0.69 3.85
C VAL A 57 9.14 -0.33 4.51
N LYS A 58 9.69 -1.17 5.38
CA LYS A 58 8.90 -2.04 6.24
C LYS A 58 8.57 -1.27 7.52
N THR A 59 7.31 -1.30 7.93
CA THR A 59 6.87 -0.60 9.13
C THR A 59 5.84 -1.44 9.88
N ALA A 60 5.78 -1.25 11.19
CA ALA A 60 4.81 -1.93 12.03
C ALA A 60 3.55 -1.10 12.27
N HIS A 61 3.55 0.17 11.88
CA HIS A 61 2.47 1.09 12.22
C HIS A 61 2.04 1.94 11.04
N TYR A 62 0.72 2.12 10.90
CA TYR A 62 0.21 3.07 9.93
C TYR A 62 0.44 4.51 10.39
N GLY A 63 0.32 4.75 11.69
CA GLY A 63 0.43 6.07 12.25
C GLY A 63 -0.91 6.79 12.30
N ALA A 64 -0.94 7.91 13.02
CA ALA A 64 -2.14 8.71 13.17
C ALA A 64 -2.38 9.53 11.90
N GLN A 65 -3.65 9.73 11.55
CA GLN A 65 -4.03 10.50 10.37
C GLN A 65 -5.25 11.34 10.70
N THR A 66 -5.16 12.63 10.41
CA THR A 66 -6.29 13.55 10.55
C THR A 66 -6.85 13.85 9.17
N TYR A 67 -8.16 13.87 9.04
CA TYR A 67 -8.79 14.17 7.76
C TYR A 67 -10.07 14.96 7.97
N GLU A 68 -10.48 15.68 6.94
CA GLU A 68 -11.74 16.40 6.97
C GLU A 68 -12.89 15.43 6.75
N PRO A 69 -14.02 15.61 7.47
CA PRO A 69 -15.14 14.67 7.38
C PRO A 69 -15.99 14.88 6.12
N THR A 70 -15.40 14.62 4.97
CA THR A 70 -16.13 14.65 3.71
C THR A 70 -16.58 13.24 3.33
N VAL A 71 -17.55 13.15 2.42
CA VAL A 71 -18.01 11.85 1.93
C VAL A 71 -16.86 11.09 1.28
N GLU A 72 -16.04 11.79 0.51
CA GLU A 72 -14.92 11.18 -0.19
C GLU A 72 -13.88 10.63 0.79
N ASN A 73 -13.55 11.40 1.81
CA ASN A 73 -12.58 10.95 2.80
C ASN A 73 -13.13 9.79 3.62
N HIS A 74 -14.42 9.83 3.94
CA HIS A 74 -15.05 8.74 4.67
C HIS A 74 -14.98 7.44 3.87
N ALA A 75 -15.30 7.50 2.58
CA ALA A 75 -15.22 6.32 1.71
C ALA A 75 -13.80 5.81 1.59
N ALA A 76 -12.81 6.70 1.48
CA ALA A 76 -11.42 6.31 1.39
C ALA A 76 -10.95 5.59 2.65
N PHE A 77 -11.34 6.06 3.83
CA PHE A 77 -10.98 5.41 5.08
C PHE A 77 -11.70 4.08 5.27
N LYS A 78 -12.92 3.93 4.74
CA LYS A 78 -13.59 2.63 4.74
C LYS A 78 -12.81 1.62 3.89
N ARG A 79 -12.31 2.04 2.74
CA ARG A 79 -11.50 1.15 1.91
C ARG A 79 -10.19 0.77 2.61
N LEU A 80 -9.56 1.73 3.29
CA LEU A 80 -8.37 1.44 4.08
C LEU A 80 -8.66 0.37 5.14
N ASP A 81 -9.79 0.49 5.82
CA ASP A 81 -10.18 -0.49 6.83
C ASP A 81 -10.29 -1.90 6.24
N VAL A 82 -10.89 -2.01 5.06
CA VAL A 82 -11.01 -3.29 4.36
C VAL A 82 -9.62 -3.86 4.05
N VAL A 83 -8.73 -3.03 3.52
CA VAL A 83 -7.38 -3.46 3.17
C VAL A 83 -6.61 -3.90 4.41
N MET A 84 -6.70 -3.13 5.50
CA MET A 84 -5.93 -3.42 6.72
C MET A 84 -6.41 -4.67 7.46
N ARG A 85 -7.60 -5.17 7.13
CA ARG A 85 -8.11 -6.42 7.71
C ARG A 85 -7.68 -7.66 6.95
N GLY A 86 -7.04 -7.49 5.80
CA GLY A 86 -6.61 -8.62 4.99
C GLY A 86 -5.33 -9.28 5.50
N GLU A 87 -4.81 -10.19 4.72
CA GLU A 87 -3.58 -10.90 5.09
C GLU A 87 -2.37 -9.98 5.06
N ILE A 88 -1.49 -10.20 6.02
CA ILE A 88 -0.20 -9.48 6.13
C ILE A 88 0.78 -10.11 5.14
N PRO A 89 1.63 -9.30 4.50
CA PRO A 89 1.81 -7.86 4.67
C PRO A 89 0.77 -7.02 3.94
N ILE A 90 0.47 -5.85 4.51
CA ILE A 90 -0.38 -4.87 3.85
C ILE A 90 0.54 -3.89 3.13
N VAL A 91 0.25 -3.60 1.88
CA VAL A 91 1.12 -2.74 1.06
C VAL A 91 0.35 -1.51 0.58
N LEU A 92 0.97 -0.36 0.80
CA LEU A 92 0.44 0.92 0.33
C LEU A 92 1.46 1.61 -0.56
N ILE A 93 0.99 2.21 -1.64
CA ILE A 93 1.84 2.95 -2.57
C ILE A 93 1.01 4.00 -3.31
N ASN A 94 1.44 5.26 -3.22
CA ASN A 94 0.85 6.36 -3.99
C ASN A 94 -0.68 6.43 -3.94
N GLY A 95 -1.24 6.24 -2.75
CA GLY A 95 -2.69 6.34 -2.56
C GLY A 95 -3.46 5.07 -2.87
N LEU A 96 -2.77 3.96 -3.08
CA LEU A 96 -3.40 2.67 -3.35
C LEU A 96 -2.92 1.63 -2.33
N GLY A 97 -3.77 0.68 -1.98
CA GLY A 97 -3.43 -0.35 -1.00
C GLY A 97 -4.00 -1.70 -1.32
N LYS A 98 -3.30 -2.73 -0.91
CA LYS A 98 -3.73 -4.12 -1.08
C LYS A 98 -3.11 -4.99 0.01
N ALA A 99 -3.88 -5.96 0.49
CA ALA A 99 -3.40 -6.96 1.44
C ALA A 99 -2.69 -8.08 0.68
N ASN A 100 -1.52 -8.44 1.16
CA ASN A 100 -0.72 -9.57 0.66
C ASN A 100 -0.59 -9.61 -0.87
N PRO A 101 -0.15 -8.49 -1.49
CA PRO A 101 0.03 -8.48 -2.94
C PRO A 101 1.29 -9.24 -3.34
N THR A 102 1.38 -9.64 -4.61
CA THR A 102 2.63 -10.17 -5.15
C THR A 102 3.57 -9.01 -5.50
N ALA A 103 4.86 -9.32 -5.62
CA ALA A 103 5.83 -8.32 -6.06
C ALA A 103 5.48 -7.77 -7.44
N ASP A 104 5.02 -8.63 -8.35
CA ASP A 104 4.64 -8.20 -9.70
C ASP A 104 3.48 -7.21 -9.67
N GLU A 105 2.49 -7.44 -8.79
CA GLU A 105 1.38 -6.51 -8.64
C GLU A 105 1.86 -5.15 -8.14
N ILE A 106 2.78 -5.15 -7.18
CA ILE A 106 3.33 -3.91 -6.63
C ILE A 106 4.12 -3.15 -7.71
N ILE A 107 4.95 -3.87 -8.46
CA ILE A 107 5.76 -3.26 -9.52
C ILE A 107 4.85 -2.63 -10.58
N SER A 108 3.79 -3.31 -10.96
CA SER A 108 2.82 -2.79 -11.92
C SER A 108 2.20 -1.47 -11.43
N VAL A 109 1.78 -1.44 -10.17
CA VAL A 109 1.21 -0.21 -9.59
C VAL A 109 2.24 0.90 -9.50
N TYR A 110 3.45 0.56 -9.05
CA TYR A 110 4.53 1.53 -8.96
C TYR A 110 4.81 2.18 -10.32
N ASP A 111 4.99 1.35 -11.35
CA ASP A 111 5.29 1.87 -12.69
C ASP A 111 4.18 2.74 -13.24
N ARG A 112 2.94 2.41 -12.92
CA ARG A 112 1.76 3.11 -13.42
C ARG A 112 1.53 4.44 -12.69
N THR A 113 1.92 4.52 -11.42
CA THR A 113 1.60 5.66 -10.56
C THR A 113 2.79 6.53 -10.22
N LYS A 114 4.01 6.10 -10.49
CA LYS A 114 5.18 6.89 -10.13
C LYS A 114 5.19 8.21 -10.85
N GLN A 115 5.68 9.24 -10.17
CA GLN A 115 5.75 10.56 -10.74
C GLN A 115 6.81 10.57 -11.83
N ARG A 116 6.41 11.03 -13.02
CA ARG A 116 7.37 11.18 -14.09
C ARG A 116 8.10 12.49 -13.92
N ASP A 117 9.38 12.40 -14.00
CA ASP A 117 10.28 13.47 -13.72
C ASP A 117 10.27 14.44 -14.89
N GLY A 118 9.42 15.42 -14.88
CA GLY A 118 9.41 16.51 -15.86
C GLY A 118 9.69 16.17 -17.31
N SER A 119 10.07 14.98 -17.57
CA SER A 119 10.54 14.55 -18.87
C SER A 119 9.44 14.11 -19.81
N THR A 120 8.25 14.23 -19.37
CA THR A 120 7.16 13.76 -20.20
C THR A 120 6.24 14.84 -20.57
#